data_7caa18b68ce782438c6deab90bf64b57
#
_entry.id   7caa18b68ce782438c6deab90bf64b57
#
_cell.length_a   1.000
_cell.length_b   1.000
_cell.length_c   1.000
_cell.angle_alpha   90.00
_cell.angle_beta   90.00
_cell.angle_gamma   90.00
#
_symmetry.space_group_name_H-M   'P 1'
#
loop_
_entity.id
_entity.type
_entity.pdbx_description
1 polymer ?
#
loop_
_entity_poly.entity_id
_entity_poly.type
_entity_poly.pdbx_seq_one_letter_code
_entity_poly.pdbx_strand_id
1 'polypeptide(L)'
;MSIREQLEVMLADAPGELARFTSALKEEHVNIEAMSIQDANEYLLALYDVRGQTGRRVAPRDYYEAILKESARYSMIRMITDNSQKAVEVLTNAGYQVKVQEVMGLVMDNRPGILNKVSKQLGDAGINIHYTYGSGFSDSDNALFIFRVSDLKKALELFPDGHP
;
A
#
# COMPACT_ATOMS: atom_id res chain seq x y z
N MET A 1 5.24 18.29 2.44
CA MET A 1 5.96 17.05 2.10
C MET A 1 6.17 16.23 3.34
N SER A 2 5.92 14.96 3.29
CA SER A 2 6.28 14.13 4.45
C SER A 2 6.78 12.76 4.01
N ILE A 3 7.90 12.36 4.60
CA ILE A 3 8.19 10.96 4.79
C ILE A 3 7.09 10.46 5.72
N ARG A 4 6.45 9.35 5.33
CA ARG A 4 5.46 8.68 6.14
C ARG A 4 5.94 7.29 6.49
N GLU A 5 5.66 6.86 7.70
CA GLU A 5 5.85 5.48 8.11
C GLU A 5 4.61 4.68 7.74
N GLN A 6 4.76 3.80 6.75
CA GLN A 6 3.73 2.88 6.33
C GLN A 6 3.85 1.58 7.10
N LEU A 7 2.76 1.12 7.66
CA LEU A 7 2.66 -0.20 8.24
C LEU A 7 2.18 -1.20 7.20
N GLU A 8 2.88 -2.33 7.10
CA GLU A 8 2.47 -3.48 6.28
C GLU A 8 2.14 -4.65 7.19
N VAL A 9 0.96 -5.21 7.03
CA VAL A 9 0.45 -6.31 7.85
C VAL A 9 -0.19 -7.36 6.95
N MET A 10 0.14 -8.62 7.19
CA MET A 10 -0.58 -9.75 6.59
C MET A 10 -1.79 -10.07 7.44
N LEU A 11 -2.97 -9.98 6.86
CA LEU A 11 -4.24 -10.29 7.49
C LEU A 11 -4.78 -11.60 6.95
N ALA A 12 -5.36 -12.44 7.82
CA ALA A 12 -6.06 -13.63 7.35
C ALA A 12 -7.25 -13.22 6.45
N ASP A 13 -7.36 -13.86 5.29
CA ASP A 13 -8.48 -13.61 4.39
C ASP A 13 -9.72 -14.38 4.86
N ALA A 14 -10.40 -13.78 5.84
CA ALA A 14 -11.60 -14.36 6.44
C ALA A 14 -12.59 -13.25 6.84
N PRO A 15 -13.89 -13.53 6.77
CA PRO A 15 -14.91 -12.60 7.21
C PRO A 15 -14.70 -12.16 8.66
N GLY A 16 -14.74 -10.84 8.90
CA GLY A 16 -14.58 -10.25 10.23
C GLY A 16 -13.14 -9.94 10.64
N GLU A 17 -12.12 -10.43 9.94
CA GLU A 17 -10.72 -10.18 10.29
C GLU A 17 -10.35 -8.70 10.21
N LEU A 18 -10.79 -7.99 9.19
CA LEU A 18 -10.58 -6.54 9.10
C LEU A 18 -11.25 -5.79 10.27
N ALA A 19 -12.44 -6.21 10.66
CA ALA A 19 -13.14 -5.61 11.80
C ALA A 19 -12.38 -5.85 13.12
N ARG A 20 -11.85 -7.05 13.33
CA ARG A 20 -11.02 -7.38 14.48
C ARG A 20 -9.73 -6.56 14.51
N PHE A 21 -9.04 -6.48 13.37
CA PHE A 21 -7.84 -5.70 13.19
C PHE A 21 -8.06 -4.20 13.50
N THR A 22 -9.09 -3.60 12.91
CA THR A 22 -9.39 -2.18 13.11
C THR A 22 -9.93 -1.87 14.52
N SER A 23 -10.60 -2.85 15.19
CA SER A 23 -11.03 -2.70 16.57
C SER A 23 -9.85 -2.51 17.53
N ALA A 24 -8.75 -3.24 17.33
CA ALA A 24 -7.56 -3.07 18.17
C ALA A 24 -7.01 -1.63 18.09
N LEU A 25 -6.96 -1.05 16.90
CA LEU A 25 -6.53 0.34 16.70
C LEU A 25 -7.51 1.35 17.30
N LYS A 26 -8.82 1.10 17.14
CA LYS A 26 -9.90 1.94 17.66
C LYS A 26 -9.86 2.04 19.19
N GLU A 27 -9.68 0.91 19.89
CA GLU A 27 -9.65 0.86 21.36
C GLU A 27 -8.53 1.75 21.93
N GLU A 28 -7.44 1.89 21.19
CA GLU A 28 -6.30 2.70 21.54
C GLU A 28 -6.28 4.10 20.88
N HIS A 29 -7.40 4.49 20.27
CA HIS A 29 -7.58 5.79 19.60
C HIS A 29 -6.54 6.09 18.51
N VAL A 30 -6.08 5.06 17.77
CA VAL A 30 -5.23 5.23 16.60
C VAL A 30 -6.11 5.39 15.37
N ASN A 31 -5.93 6.50 14.65
CA ASN A 31 -6.67 6.78 13.43
C ASN A 31 -5.92 6.30 12.18
N ILE A 32 -6.65 5.71 11.24
CA ILE A 32 -6.11 5.31 9.91
C ILE A 32 -6.34 6.47 8.94
N GLU A 33 -5.26 7.09 8.46
CA GLU A 33 -5.29 8.21 7.52
C GLU A 33 -5.45 7.74 6.07
N ALA A 34 -4.81 6.62 5.72
CA ALA A 34 -4.91 6.00 4.40
C ALA A 34 -4.70 4.49 4.53
N MET A 35 -5.39 3.71 3.70
CA MET A 35 -5.25 2.26 3.72
C MET A 35 -5.49 1.66 2.34
N SER A 36 -4.75 0.59 2.03
CA SER A 36 -5.04 -0.31 0.92
C SER A 36 -5.02 -1.76 1.39
N ILE A 37 -5.91 -2.56 0.83
CA ILE A 37 -5.94 -4.02 1.02
C ILE A 37 -5.76 -4.65 -0.34
N GLN A 38 -4.88 -5.63 -0.43
CA GLN A 38 -4.62 -6.37 -1.65
C GLN A 38 -4.69 -7.86 -1.38
N ASP A 39 -5.59 -8.55 -2.07
CA ASP A 39 -5.62 -10.01 -2.10
C ASP A 39 -4.41 -10.55 -2.86
N ALA A 40 -3.66 -11.44 -2.20
CA ALA A 40 -2.48 -12.05 -2.78
C ALA A 40 -2.83 -12.98 -3.95
N ASN A 41 -3.99 -13.63 -3.95
CA ASN A 41 -4.44 -14.52 -5.00
C ASN A 41 -4.67 -13.85 -6.32
N GLU A 42 -5.45 -12.77 -6.32
CA GLU A 42 -5.80 -12.04 -7.53
C GLU A 42 -4.54 -11.55 -8.25
N TYR A 43 -3.58 -11.05 -7.49
CA TYR A 43 -2.30 -10.61 -8.05
C TYR A 43 -1.46 -11.75 -8.64
N LEU A 44 -1.38 -12.88 -7.93
CA LEU A 44 -0.62 -14.06 -8.41
C LEU A 44 -1.25 -14.68 -9.65
N LEU A 45 -2.58 -14.77 -9.72
CA LEU A 45 -3.31 -15.24 -10.90
C LEU A 45 -3.08 -14.33 -12.10
N ALA A 46 -3.18 -13.01 -11.93
CA ALA A 46 -2.91 -12.05 -12.99
C ALA A 46 -1.47 -12.17 -13.52
N LEU A 47 -0.47 -12.35 -12.64
CA LEU A 47 0.92 -12.59 -13.06
C LEU A 47 1.08 -13.89 -13.84
N TYR A 48 0.36 -14.95 -13.46
CA TYR A 48 0.37 -16.23 -14.17
C TYR A 48 -0.18 -16.08 -15.59
N ASP A 49 -1.31 -15.43 -15.74
CA ASP A 49 -1.96 -15.20 -17.03
C ASP A 49 -1.07 -14.37 -17.98
N VAL A 50 -0.45 -13.30 -17.49
CA VAL A 50 0.49 -12.49 -18.27
C VAL A 50 1.71 -13.31 -18.72
N ARG A 51 2.27 -14.17 -17.87
CA ARG A 51 3.40 -15.04 -18.22
C ARG A 51 3.01 -16.10 -19.24
N GLY A 52 1.81 -16.66 -19.16
CA GLY A 52 1.28 -17.60 -20.13
C GLY A 52 1.20 -17.00 -21.53
N GLN A 53 0.82 -15.72 -21.65
CA GLN A 53 0.75 -15.00 -22.92
C GLN A 53 2.11 -14.70 -23.55
N THR A 54 3.19 -14.62 -22.77
CA THR A 54 4.54 -14.27 -23.28
C THR A 54 5.32 -15.47 -23.83
N GLY A 55 4.72 -16.68 -23.91
CA GLY A 55 5.34 -17.88 -24.45
C GLY A 55 6.55 -18.41 -23.65
N ARG A 56 6.83 -17.85 -22.47
CA ARG A 56 7.88 -18.36 -21.56
C ARG A 56 7.39 -19.62 -20.88
N ARG A 57 8.31 -20.60 -20.68
CA ARG A 57 8.00 -21.80 -19.89
C ARG A 57 7.51 -21.40 -18.51
N VAL A 58 6.26 -21.68 -18.22
CA VAL A 58 5.63 -21.50 -16.93
C VAL A 58 5.65 -22.83 -16.20
N ALA A 59 5.83 -22.84 -14.89
CA ALA A 59 5.71 -24.06 -14.11
C ALA A 59 4.29 -24.62 -14.27
N PRO A 60 4.09 -25.95 -14.12
CA PRO A 60 2.77 -26.57 -14.24
C PRO A 60 1.73 -25.85 -13.37
N ARG A 61 0.51 -25.77 -13.86
CA ARG A 61 -0.60 -25.10 -13.17
C ARG A 61 -0.80 -25.62 -11.75
N ASP A 62 -0.64 -26.92 -11.55
CA ASP A 62 -0.78 -27.58 -10.23
C ASP A 62 0.20 -27.03 -9.18
N TYR A 63 1.40 -26.65 -9.62
CA TYR A 63 2.39 -26.01 -8.73
C TYR A 63 1.93 -24.62 -8.27
N TYR A 64 1.35 -23.83 -9.18
CA TYR A 64 0.78 -22.52 -8.83
C TYR A 64 -0.48 -22.66 -8.00
N GLU A 65 -1.34 -23.64 -8.27
CA GLU A 65 -2.55 -23.90 -7.48
C GLU A 65 -2.23 -24.26 -6.03
N ALA A 66 -1.13 -24.96 -5.78
CA ALA A 66 -0.68 -25.24 -4.42
C ALA A 66 -0.21 -23.97 -3.69
N ILE A 67 0.58 -23.13 -4.37
CA ILE A 67 1.02 -21.82 -3.83
C ILE A 67 -0.18 -20.90 -3.61
N LEU A 68 -1.13 -20.88 -4.55
CA LEU A 68 -2.34 -20.10 -4.45
C LEU A 68 -3.21 -20.53 -3.26
N LYS A 69 -3.34 -21.83 -2.99
CA LYS A 69 -4.10 -22.32 -1.84
C LYS A 69 -3.51 -21.89 -0.49
N GLU A 70 -2.22 -21.72 -0.41
CA GLU A 70 -1.57 -21.22 0.81
C GLU A 70 -1.59 -19.69 0.88
N SER A 71 -1.33 -19.00 -0.22
CA SER A 71 -1.37 -17.52 -0.29
C SER A 71 -2.79 -16.96 -0.25
N ALA A 72 -3.81 -17.75 -0.67
CA ALA A 72 -5.25 -17.43 -0.56
C ALA A 72 -5.73 -17.16 0.87
N ARG A 73 -4.92 -17.47 1.85
CA ARG A 73 -5.29 -17.30 3.25
C ARG A 73 -4.99 -15.91 3.79
N TYR A 74 -4.33 -15.06 2.99
CA TYR A 74 -3.83 -13.78 3.48
C TYR A 74 -4.03 -12.67 2.47
N SER A 75 -4.42 -11.50 2.99
CA SER A 75 -4.41 -10.23 2.31
C SER A 75 -3.30 -9.34 2.87
N MET A 76 -2.67 -8.54 2.03
CA MET A 76 -1.71 -7.53 2.45
C MET A 76 -2.43 -6.22 2.73
N ILE A 77 -2.33 -5.75 3.97
CA ILE A 77 -2.74 -4.39 4.34
C ILE A 77 -1.53 -3.49 4.32
N ARG A 78 -1.68 -2.31 3.71
CA ARG A 78 -0.78 -1.18 3.84
C ARG A 78 -1.57 0.00 4.37
N MET A 79 -1.05 0.67 5.40
CA MET A 79 -1.74 1.79 6.01
C MET A 79 -0.80 2.85 6.55
N ILE A 80 -1.31 4.08 6.59
CA ILE A 80 -0.74 5.21 7.30
C ILE A 80 -1.65 5.51 8.49
N THR A 81 -1.07 5.75 9.63
CA THR A 81 -1.79 6.12 10.85
C THR A 81 -1.26 7.45 11.39
N ASP A 82 -2.06 8.10 12.20
CA ASP A 82 -1.68 9.33 12.91
C ASP A 82 -0.58 9.11 13.96
N ASN A 83 -0.42 7.86 14.44
CA ASN A 83 0.62 7.46 15.39
C ASN A 83 1.14 6.06 15.04
N SER A 84 2.18 6.01 14.22
CA SER A 84 2.77 4.75 13.73
C SER A 84 3.37 3.90 14.86
N GLN A 85 4.04 4.51 15.85
CA GLN A 85 4.67 3.79 16.95
C GLN A 85 3.61 3.09 17.81
N LYS A 86 2.55 3.81 18.18
CA LYS A 86 1.43 3.24 18.94
C LYS A 86 0.71 2.15 18.14
N ALA A 87 0.50 2.37 16.83
CA ALA A 87 -0.09 1.36 15.96
C ALA A 87 0.72 0.06 15.92
N VAL A 88 2.04 0.15 15.81
CA VAL A 88 2.94 -1.02 15.84
C VAL A 88 2.81 -1.77 17.16
N GLU A 89 2.84 -1.06 18.29
CA GLU A 89 2.70 -1.67 19.62
C GLU A 89 1.36 -2.41 19.76
N VAL A 90 0.27 -1.73 19.46
CA VAL A 90 -1.09 -2.27 19.55
C VAL A 90 -1.26 -3.53 18.71
N LEU A 91 -0.86 -3.46 17.45
CA LEU A 91 -1.02 -4.58 16.53
C LEU A 91 -0.11 -5.76 16.87
N THR A 92 1.11 -5.49 17.33
CA THR A 92 2.03 -6.53 17.78
C THR A 92 1.47 -7.24 19.02
N ASN A 93 0.93 -6.50 19.98
CA ASN A 93 0.27 -7.06 21.17
C ASN A 93 -0.99 -7.86 20.81
N ALA A 94 -1.69 -7.49 19.73
CA ALA A 94 -2.82 -8.24 19.19
C ALA A 94 -2.40 -9.48 18.37
N GLY A 95 -1.10 -9.76 18.23
CA GLY A 95 -0.56 -10.96 17.57
C GLY A 95 -0.29 -10.78 16.07
N TYR A 96 -0.35 -9.56 15.53
CA TYR A 96 -0.03 -9.29 14.15
C TYR A 96 1.48 -9.08 13.95
N GLN A 97 2.00 -9.54 12.82
CA GLN A 97 3.36 -9.20 12.38
C GLN A 97 3.29 -7.89 11.59
N VAL A 98 3.94 -6.86 12.11
CA VAL A 98 3.95 -5.53 11.53
C VAL A 98 5.33 -5.21 10.98
N LYS A 99 5.38 -4.81 9.71
CA LYS A 99 6.57 -4.26 9.07
C LYS A 99 6.36 -2.77 8.86
N VAL A 100 7.35 -1.96 9.22
CA VAL A 100 7.33 -0.51 8.97
C VAL A 100 8.25 -0.18 7.81
N GLN A 101 7.76 0.69 6.91
CA GLN A 101 8.50 1.13 5.74
C GLN A 101 8.28 2.63 5.50
N GLU A 102 9.37 3.34 5.20
CA GLU A 102 9.28 4.73 4.77
C GLU A 102 8.74 4.83 3.34
N VAL A 103 7.81 5.73 3.15
CA VAL A 103 7.15 6.04 1.88
C VAL A 103 7.00 7.55 1.71
N MET A 104 6.79 8.00 0.50
CA MET A 104 6.48 9.40 0.21
C MET A 104 4.98 9.63 0.35
N GLY A 105 4.59 10.61 1.18
CA GLY A 105 3.22 11.13 1.27
C GLY A 105 3.11 12.51 0.63
N LEU A 106 2.18 12.68 -0.30
CA LEU A 106 1.85 13.95 -0.93
C LEU A 106 0.39 14.30 -0.68
N VAL A 107 0.15 15.49 -0.17
CA VAL A 107 -1.18 16.08 -0.15
C VAL A 107 -1.36 16.86 -1.46
N MET A 108 -2.35 16.49 -2.24
CA MET A 108 -2.58 17.02 -3.59
C MET A 108 -4.02 17.43 -3.76
N ASP A 109 -4.25 18.44 -4.62
CA ASP A 109 -5.61 18.81 -5.02
C ASP A 109 -6.34 17.60 -5.63
N ASN A 110 -7.56 17.36 -5.21
CA ASN A 110 -8.37 16.28 -5.76
C ASN A 110 -9.02 16.69 -7.09
N ARG A 111 -8.20 16.76 -8.14
CA ARG A 111 -8.63 17.17 -9.49
C ARG A 111 -8.04 16.29 -10.58
N PRO A 112 -8.71 16.17 -11.73
CA PRO A 112 -8.19 15.43 -12.86
C PRO A 112 -6.80 15.90 -13.30
N GLY A 113 -5.89 14.96 -13.54
CA GLY A 113 -4.54 15.21 -14.05
C GLY A 113 -3.46 15.39 -12.98
N ILE A 114 -3.78 15.58 -11.70
CA ILE A 114 -2.76 15.78 -10.67
C ILE A 114 -1.84 14.57 -10.52
N LEU A 115 -2.40 13.37 -10.50
CA LEU A 115 -1.62 12.14 -10.42
C LEU A 115 -0.72 11.95 -11.67
N ASN A 116 -1.22 12.33 -12.85
CA ASN A 116 -0.42 12.31 -14.09
C ASN A 116 0.79 13.26 -13.98
N LYS A 117 0.60 14.46 -13.44
CA LYS A 117 1.69 15.44 -13.24
C LYS A 117 2.79 14.84 -12.36
N VAL A 118 2.43 14.28 -11.20
CA VAL A 118 3.39 13.66 -10.27
C VAL A 118 4.11 12.46 -10.92
N SER A 119 3.34 11.57 -11.55
CA SER A 119 3.90 10.39 -12.20
C SER A 119 4.87 10.74 -13.32
N LYS A 120 4.57 11.81 -14.08
CA LYS A 120 5.46 12.31 -15.13
C LYS A 120 6.76 12.86 -14.54
N GLN A 121 6.71 13.67 -13.50
CA GLN A 121 7.89 14.21 -12.84
C GLN A 121 8.79 13.12 -12.29
N LEU A 122 8.23 12.10 -11.64
CA LEU A 122 8.97 10.94 -11.16
C LEU A 122 9.60 10.15 -12.32
N GLY A 123 8.83 9.91 -13.39
CA GLY A 123 9.31 9.19 -14.59
C GLY A 123 10.43 9.94 -15.31
N ASP A 124 10.31 11.25 -15.52
CA ASP A 124 11.32 12.09 -16.14
C ASP A 124 12.65 12.09 -15.32
N ALA A 125 12.54 11.93 -13.99
CA ALA A 125 13.69 11.75 -13.10
C ALA A 125 14.24 10.31 -13.04
N GLY A 126 13.65 9.37 -13.77
CA GLY A 126 14.04 7.96 -13.76
C GLY A 126 13.64 7.21 -12.49
N ILE A 127 12.65 7.70 -11.76
CA ILE A 127 12.15 7.08 -10.52
C ILE A 127 10.93 6.22 -10.84
N ASN A 128 10.99 4.93 -10.54
CA ASN A 128 9.87 4.01 -10.71
C ASN A 128 8.91 4.08 -9.52
N ILE A 129 7.61 4.00 -9.80
CA ILE A 129 6.54 3.86 -8.79
C ILE A 129 6.22 2.37 -8.66
N HIS A 130 6.45 1.79 -7.49
CA HIS A 130 6.13 0.40 -7.21
C HIS A 130 4.63 0.21 -6.96
N TYR A 131 4.05 1.11 -6.18
CA TYR A 131 2.61 1.22 -5.96
C TYR A 131 2.26 2.62 -5.45
N THR A 132 0.99 2.97 -5.59
CA THR A 132 0.39 4.17 -5.03
C THR A 132 -1.03 3.88 -4.58
N TYR A 133 -1.45 4.54 -3.52
CA TYR A 133 -2.83 4.56 -3.07
C TYR A 133 -3.13 5.90 -2.43
N GLY A 134 -4.41 6.26 -2.35
CA GLY A 134 -4.82 7.54 -1.81
C GLY A 134 -5.94 7.41 -0.80
N SER A 135 -6.07 8.42 0.08
CA SER A 135 -7.28 8.68 0.84
C SER A 135 -7.91 9.95 0.26
N GLY A 136 -9.17 9.85 -0.14
CA GLY A 136 -9.97 11.00 -0.54
C GLY A 136 -11.08 11.22 0.48
N PHE A 137 -11.21 12.44 0.98
CA PHE A 137 -12.43 12.85 1.68
C PHE A 137 -13.30 13.60 0.67
N SER A 138 -14.58 13.21 0.57
CA SER A 138 -15.52 13.81 -0.39
C SER A 138 -15.73 15.32 -0.20
N ASP A 139 -15.43 15.84 0.97
CA ASP A 139 -15.66 17.23 1.37
C ASP A 139 -14.37 18.07 1.44
N SER A 140 -13.22 17.52 1.04
CA SER A 140 -11.95 18.26 0.99
C SER A 140 -11.45 18.37 -0.46
N ASP A 141 -10.96 19.57 -0.81
CA ASP A 141 -10.30 19.80 -2.10
C ASP A 141 -8.95 19.06 -2.22
N ASN A 142 -8.51 18.41 -1.14
CA ASN A 142 -7.21 17.75 -1.04
C ASN A 142 -7.35 16.25 -0.75
N ALA A 143 -6.44 15.46 -1.32
CA ALA A 143 -6.30 14.04 -1.04
C ALA A 143 -4.85 13.71 -0.65
N LEU A 144 -4.67 12.80 0.31
CA LEU A 144 -3.36 12.24 0.63
C LEU A 144 -3.08 11.08 -0.30
N PHE A 145 -1.99 11.15 -1.05
CA PHE A 145 -1.49 10.04 -1.86
C PHE A 145 -0.18 9.51 -1.29
N ILE A 146 -0.09 8.22 -1.20
CA ILE A 146 1.09 7.49 -0.74
C ILE A 146 1.76 6.85 -1.93
N PHE A 147 3.07 7.03 -2.05
CA PHE A 147 3.89 6.47 -3.12
C PHE A 147 5.04 5.64 -2.54
N ARG A 148 5.14 4.41 -2.96
CA ARG A 148 6.35 3.60 -2.81
C ARG A 148 7.15 3.70 -4.10
N VAL A 149 8.33 4.29 -4.00
CA VAL A 149 9.19 4.60 -5.16
C VAL A 149 10.53 3.88 -5.07
N SER A 150 11.22 3.76 -6.19
CA SER A 150 12.54 3.10 -6.26
C SER A 150 13.65 3.90 -5.58
N ASP A 151 13.52 5.22 -5.52
CA ASP A 151 14.49 6.13 -4.86
C ASP A 151 13.70 7.20 -4.09
N LEU A 152 13.49 6.93 -2.79
CA LEU A 152 12.73 7.83 -1.92
C LEU A 152 13.44 9.17 -1.75
N LYS A 153 14.76 9.17 -1.55
CA LYS A 153 15.53 10.40 -1.32
C LYS A 153 15.42 11.34 -2.52
N LYS A 154 15.68 10.83 -3.71
CA LYS A 154 15.57 11.60 -4.95
C LYS A 154 14.15 12.08 -5.23
N ALA A 155 13.14 11.25 -4.91
CA ALA A 155 11.74 11.63 -5.04
C ALA A 155 11.37 12.80 -4.11
N LEU A 156 11.89 12.81 -2.89
CA LEU A 156 11.64 13.90 -1.93
C LEU A 156 12.26 15.22 -2.39
N GLU A 157 13.40 15.19 -3.08
CA GLU A 157 14.05 16.39 -3.64
C GLU A 157 13.23 17.05 -4.77
N LEU A 158 12.39 16.27 -5.49
CA LEU A 158 11.53 16.79 -6.54
C LEU A 158 10.32 17.57 -6.02
N PHE A 159 9.91 17.32 -4.78
CA PHE A 159 8.71 17.91 -4.18
C PHE A 159 9.04 18.57 -2.82
N PRO A 160 9.92 19.57 -2.77
CA PRO A 160 10.43 20.12 -1.50
C PRO A 160 9.34 20.70 -0.62
N ASP A 161 8.29 21.27 -1.20
CA ASP A 161 7.18 21.89 -0.47
C ASP A 161 6.01 20.93 -0.21
N GLY A 162 6.11 19.68 -0.63
CA GLY A 162 5.06 18.67 -0.46
C GLY A 162 3.85 18.83 -1.35
N HIS A 163 3.93 19.72 -2.30
CA HIS A 163 2.93 19.94 -3.35
C HIS A 163 3.58 19.68 -4.72
N PRO A 164 2.83 19.04 -5.65
CA PRO A 164 3.31 18.81 -7.01
C PRO A 164 3.22 20.03 -7.89
#